data_92e3b1f0396456ea169f9fb97c0a1f71
#
_entry.id   92e3b1f0396456ea169f9fb97c0a1f71
#
_cell.length_a   1.000
_cell.length_b   1.000
_cell.length_c   1.000
_cell.angle_alpha   90.00
_cell.angle_beta   90.00
_cell.angle_gamma   90.00
#
_symmetry.space_group_name_H-M   'P 1'
#
loop_
_entity.id
_entity.type
_entity.pdbx_description
1 polymer ?
#
loop_
_entity_poly.entity_id
_entity_poly.type
_entity_poly.pdbx_seq_one_letter_code
_entity_poly.pdbx_strand_id
1 'polypeptide(L)'
;MPLFWKAVSILELTCNLPVIVTVSDGASANRKFYRMHAAMDNNAGKAVVYRTMNVYAPDRYIWLFADVPHLMKTARNCLYHSSIGASTRCMWNDGKYLLWQHICKIVNDDAENGLKLCPKLSNEHTQLTAYSVMNVRLAAQALSETTSKILKEYYPPDTHGTAEFCLQLDTFFDALNVRSRREAEFKRKDALKPYTSIDDERLQWLENTFLKYLEDWKKSIVDRPGEFSKTDRQKMFLSLQTYEGLQMTANSVIEVTKFLLSKGMMAFVLTNRFNQDVVEEYFGR
;
A
#
# COMPACT_ATOMS: atom_id res chain seq x y z
N MET A 1 20.13 -5.08 13.74
CA MET A 1 20.50 -3.76 14.30
C MET A 1 21.95 -3.34 13.98
N PRO A 2 23.04 -4.05 14.41
CA PRO A 2 24.41 -3.53 14.22
C PRO A 2 24.77 -3.24 12.75
N LEU A 3 24.41 -4.13 11.81
CA LEU A 3 24.72 -3.95 10.38
C LEU A 3 24.01 -2.72 9.77
N PHE A 4 22.77 -2.48 10.12
CA PHE A 4 22.03 -1.31 9.66
C PHE A 4 22.72 -0.02 10.12
N TRP A 5 22.96 0.13 11.42
CA TRP A 5 23.60 1.32 11.96
C TRP A 5 25.05 1.49 11.49
N LYS A 6 25.76 0.39 11.23
CA LYS A 6 27.09 0.44 10.58
C LYS A 6 27.00 0.99 9.16
N ALA A 7 26.00 0.56 8.38
CA ALA A 7 25.78 1.09 7.03
C ALA A 7 25.41 2.59 7.08
N VAL A 8 24.51 2.98 7.99
CA VAL A 8 24.15 4.39 8.20
C VAL A 8 25.37 5.22 8.59
N SER A 9 26.24 4.76 9.51
CA SER A 9 27.43 5.49 9.91
C SER A 9 28.40 5.71 8.75
N ILE A 10 28.60 4.71 7.91
CA ILE A 10 29.47 4.84 6.73
C ILE A 10 28.91 5.87 5.74
N LEU A 11 27.61 5.79 5.44
CA LEU A 11 26.97 6.73 4.51
C LEU A 11 27.04 8.17 5.05
N GLU A 12 26.67 8.39 6.31
CA GLU A 12 26.63 9.71 6.93
C GLU A 12 28.03 10.31 7.16
N LEU A 13 28.93 9.55 7.79
CA LEU A 13 30.18 10.08 8.30
C LEU A 13 31.34 9.95 7.30
N THR A 14 31.33 8.93 6.44
CA THR A 14 32.42 8.68 5.51
C THR A 14 32.08 9.14 4.08
N CYS A 15 30.86 8.87 3.63
CA CYS A 15 30.42 9.23 2.29
C CYS A 15 29.77 10.61 2.19
N ASN A 16 29.45 11.23 3.33
CA ASN A 16 28.69 12.50 3.40
C ASN A 16 27.33 12.41 2.64
N LEU A 17 26.67 11.26 2.74
CA LEU A 17 25.38 10.97 2.12
C LEU A 17 24.30 10.89 3.20
N PRO A 18 23.36 11.87 3.26
CA PRO A 18 22.27 11.84 4.23
C PRO A 18 21.37 10.63 4.04
N VAL A 19 21.23 9.78 5.07
CA VAL A 19 20.26 8.67 5.07
C VAL A 19 18.93 9.17 5.57
N ILE A 20 17.93 9.16 4.69
CA ILE A 20 16.59 9.72 4.97
C ILE A 20 15.53 8.62 4.98
N VAL A 21 15.67 7.60 4.14
CA VAL A 21 14.68 6.54 3.96
C VAL A 21 15.35 5.18 4.00
N THR A 22 14.67 4.21 4.58
CA THR A 22 14.99 2.77 4.42
C THR A 22 13.74 2.03 3.96
N VAL A 23 13.93 1.14 2.99
CA VAL A 23 12.85 0.34 2.40
C VAL A 23 13.14 -1.14 2.61
N SER A 24 12.13 -1.91 2.95
CA SER A 24 12.25 -3.37 3.00
C SER A 24 10.95 -4.05 2.57
N ASP A 25 11.05 -5.32 2.22
CA ASP A 25 9.88 -6.18 2.11
C ASP A 25 9.19 -6.36 3.48
N GLY A 26 7.98 -6.88 3.46
CA GLY A 26 7.20 -7.12 4.68
C GLY A 26 7.63 -8.36 5.48
N ALA A 27 8.84 -8.91 5.32
CA ALA A 27 9.31 -10.08 6.03
C ALA A 27 9.27 -9.89 7.56
N SER A 28 9.02 -10.96 8.30
CA SER A 28 8.87 -10.92 9.77
C SER A 28 10.11 -10.36 10.47
N ALA A 29 11.30 -10.64 9.93
CA ALA A 29 12.57 -10.12 10.44
C ALA A 29 12.64 -8.59 10.33
N ASN A 30 12.23 -8.03 9.17
CA ASN A 30 12.23 -6.59 8.93
C ASN A 30 11.20 -5.87 9.82
N ARG A 31 10.00 -6.43 10.00
CA ARG A 31 9.00 -5.90 10.94
C ARG A 31 9.47 -5.92 12.39
N LYS A 32 10.15 -7.00 12.82
CA LYS A 32 10.77 -7.08 14.13
C LYS A 32 11.85 -6.00 14.29
N PHE A 33 12.70 -5.84 13.28
CA PHE A 33 13.74 -4.81 13.25
C PHE A 33 13.13 -3.40 13.44
N TYR A 34 12.08 -3.05 12.70
CA TYR A 34 11.42 -1.75 12.83
C TYR A 34 10.83 -1.52 14.21
N ARG A 35 10.16 -2.52 14.81
CA ARG A 35 9.61 -2.43 16.18
C ARG A 35 10.69 -2.19 17.25
N MET A 36 11.92 -2.65 17.01
CA MET A 36 13.04 -2.41 17.94
C MET A 36 13.45 -0.92 18.00
N HIS A 37 12.99 -0.09 17.07
CA HIS A 37 13.22 1.35 17.04
C HIS A 37 12.09 2.16 17.69
N ALA A 38 11.07 1.52 18.26
CA ALA A 38 9.93 2.20 18.89
C ALA A 38 10.32 3.21 19.96
N ALA A 39 11.35 2.89 20.77
CA ALA A 39 11.85 3.79 21.81
C ALA A 39 12.57 5.04 21.26
N MET A 40 12.98 5.03 19.98
CA MET A 40 13.66 6.13 19.31
C MET A 40 12.69 6.98 18.47
N ASP A 41 11.43 6.57 18.41
CA ASP A 41 10.35 7.33 17.77
C ASP A 41 9.54 8.02 18.88
N ASN A 42 9.73 9.33 19.04
CA ASN A 42 8.99 10.14 20.01
C ASN A 42 7.48 10.27 19.69
N ASN A 43 6.94 9.39 18.86
CA ASN A 43 5.58 9.43 18.37
C ASN A 43 4.66 8.53 19.21
N ALA A 44 4.56 8.84 20.51
CA ALA A 44 3.64 8.19 21.42
C ALA A 44 2.19 8.35 20.90
N GLY A 45 1.56 7.23 20.51
CA GLY A 45 0.16 7.18 20.08
C GLY A 45 -0.11 6.61 18.68
N LYS A 46 0.89 6.43 17.82
CA LYS A 46 0.68 5.75 16.54
C LYS A 46 0.82 4.22 16.67
N ALA A 47 -0.04 3.51 15.96
CA ALA A 47 -0.14 2.04 16.04
C ALA A 47 1.08 1.31 15.45
N VAL A 48 1.90 1.99 14.64
CA VAL A 48 3.07 1.43 13.94
C VAL A 48 4.29 2.33 14.06
N VAL A 49 5.47 1.74 14.15
CA VAL A 49 6.75 2.45 14.06
C VAL A 49 7.05 2.69 12.59
N TYR A 50 7.14 3.93 12.16
CA TYR A 50 7.37 4.31 10.76
C TYR A 50 8.57 5.24 10.57
N ARG A 51 9.27 5.62 11.66
CA ARG A 51 10.50 6.41 11.62
C ARG A 51 11.37 6.09 12.83
N THR A 52 12.62 6.43 12.76
CA THR A 52 13.57 6.37 13.88
C THR A 52 14.49 7.57 13.85
N MET A 53 14.91 8.06 15.01
CA MET A 53 15.94 9.11 15.08
C MET A 53 17.24 8.60 14.47
N ASN A 54 17.88 9.40 13.63
CA ASN A 54 19.19 9.09 13.11
C ASN A 54 20.26 9.38 14.17
N VAL A 55 20.88 8.34 14.72
CA VAL A 55 21.87 8.52 15.82
C VAL A 55 23.15 9.25 15.39
N TYR A 56 23.42 9.36 14.09
CA TYR A 56 24.57 10.09 13.51
C TYR A 56 24.20 11.48 12.99
N ALA A 57 22.91 11.81 12.96
CA ALA A 57 22.36 13.11 12.62
C ALA A 57 21.03 13.34 13.37
N PRO A 58 21.08 13.68 14.68
CA PRO A 58 19.90 13.72 15.56
C PRO A 58 18.87 14.79 15.21
N ASP A 59 19.20 15.69 14.31
CA ASP A 59 18.33 16.74 13.75
C ASP A 59 17.32 16.22 12.72
N ARG A 60 17.42 14.95 12.31
CA ARG A 60 16.52 14.32 11.36
C ARG A 60 16.19 12.87 11.68
N TYR A 61 15.07 12.41 11.12
CA TYR A 61 14.62 11.02 11.18
C TYR A 61 15.11 10.22 9.96
N ILE A 62 15.10 8.90 10.11
CA ILE A 62 15.11 7.93 9.02
C ILE A 62 13.71 7.35 8.96
N TRP A 63 13.01 7.54 7.83
CA TRP A 63 11.65 7.00 7.62
C TRP A 63 11.71 5.57 7.11
N LEU A 64 10.84 4.74 7.65
CA LEU A 64 10.77 3.30 7.40
C LEU A 64 9.65 3.02 6.40
N PHE A 65 9.94 2.31 5.33
CA PHE A 65 8.98 1.96 4.30
C PHE A 65 8.86 0.44 4.16
N ALA A 66 7.62 -0.04 4.03
CA ALA A 66 7.38 -1.32 3.37
C ALA A 66 7.30 -1.07 1.87
N ASP A 67 7.90 -1.97 1.09
CA ASP A 67 7.92 -1.87 -0.37
C ASP A 67 6.50 -1.81 -0.96
N VAL A 68 6.19 -0.74 -1.69
CA VAL A 68 4.84 -0.47 -2.21
C VAL A 68 4.36 -1.54 -3.21
N PRO A 69 5.17 -1.97 -4.19
CA PRO A 69 4.87 -3.11 -5.05
C PRO A 69 4.52 -4.39 -4.26
N HIS A 70 5.26 -4.68 -3.19
CA HIS A 70 4.97 -5.83 -2.31
C HIS A 70 3.63 -5.67 -1.59
N LEU A 71 3.32 -4.47 -1.08
CA LEU A 71 2.04 -4.19 -0.42
C LEU A 71 0.84 -4.42 -1.37
N MET A 72 0.95 -3.99 -2.62
CA MET A 72 -0.09 -4.24 -3.62
C MET A 72 -0.33 -5.73 -3.87
N LYS A 73 0.74 -6.52 -4.00
CA LYS A 73 0.65 -7.98 -4.14
C LYS A 73 -0.04 -8.62 -2.93
N THR A 74 0.37 -8.24 -1.71
CA THR A 74 -0.17 -8.84 -0.48
C THR A 74 -1.61 -8.42 -0.22
N ALA A 75 -2.00 -7.18 -0.53
CA ALA A 75 -3.38 -6.71 -0.44
C ALA A 75 -4.29 -7.46 -1.44
N ARG A 76 -3.86 -7.61 -2.72
CA ARG A 76 -4.55 -8.43 -3.70
C ARG A 76 -4.68 -9.88 -3.23
N ASN A 77 -3.64 -10.45 -2.65
CA ASN A 77 -3.67 -11.82 -2.15
C ASN A 77 -4.63 -11.97 -0.96
N CYS A 78 -4.77 -10.96 -0.09
CA CYS A 78 -5.81 -10.96 0.94
C CYS A 78 -7.22 -11.04 0.32
N LEU A 79 -7.50 -10.27 -0.72
CA LEU A 79 -8.78 -10.29 -1.43
C LEU A 79 -8.97 -11.62 -2.20
N TYR A 80 -7.91 -12.14 -2.84
CA TYR A 80 -7.94 -13.41 -3.58
C TYR A 80 -8.41 -14.58 -2.72
N HIS A 81 -8.00 -14.61 -1.46
CA HIS A 81 -8.41 -15.64 -0.51
C HIS A 81 -9.73 -15.32 0.22
N SER A 82 -10.41 -14.23 -0.14
CA SER A 82 -11.66 -13.82 0.50
C SER A 82 -12.86 -14.40 -0.22
N SER A 83 -13.57 -15.31 0.45
CA SER A 83 -14.86 -15.83 0.01
C SER A 83 -15.74 -16.17 1.21
N ILE A 84 -17.07 -16.19 1.01
CA ILE A 84 -18.03 -16.53 2.06
C ILE A 84 -17.83 -18.01 2.42
N GLY A 85 -17.70 -18.29 3.72
CA GLY A 85 -17.45 -19.64 4.22
C GLY A 85 -16.02 -20.15 4.04
N ALA A 86 -15.08 -19.34 3.52
CA ALA A 86 -13.70 -19.75 3.41
C ALA A 86 -13.01 -19.94 4.76
N SER A 87 -12.16 -20.96 4.84
CA SER A 87 -11.36 -21.23 6.04
C SER A 87 -10.27 -20.18 6.28
N THR A 88 -9.79 -19.54 5.21
CA THR A 88 -8.64 -18.63 5.23
C THR A 88 -9.02 -17.18 5.45
N ARG A 89 -10.01 -16.65 4.69
CA ARG A 89 -10.40 -15.25 4.75
C ARG A 89 -11.84 -15.02 4.28
N CYS A 90 -12.53 -14.09 4.94
CA CYS A 90 -13.85 -13.61 4.54
C CYS A 90 -13.92 -12.13 4.89
N MET A 91 -13.33 -11.28 4.05
CA MET A 91 -13.19 -9.85 4.30
C MET A 91 -14.56 -9.18 4.34
N TRP A 92 -14.77 -8.35 5.37
CA TRP A 92 -16.04 -7.65 5.61
C TRP A 92 -15.76 -6.26 6.18
N ASN A 93 -16.42 -5.25 5.64
CA ASN A 93 -16.31 -3.87 6.09
C ASN A 93 -17.69 -3.23 6.10
N ASP A 94 -18.14 -2.77 7.26
CA ASP A 94 -19.36 -1.98 7.44
C ASP A 94 -20.57 -2.50 6.64
N GLY A 95 -20.97 -3.74 6.91
CA GLY A 95 -22.11 -4.39 6.25
C GLY A 95 -21.84 -5.00 4.89
N LYS A 96 -20.66 -4.78 4.27
CA LYS A 96 -20.34 -5.23 2.93
C LYS A 96 -19.22 -6.27 2.93
N TYR A 97 -19.38 -7.33 2.14
CA TYR A 97 -18.31 -8.28 1.91
C TYR A 97 -17.38 -7.79 0.81
N LEU A 98 -16.08 -8.06 0.99
CA LEU A 98 -15.04 -7.84 -0.01
C LEU A 98 -14.62 -9.22 -0.51
N LEU A 99 -15.02 -9.59 -1.73
CA LEU A 99 -14.90 -10.95 -2.22
C LEU A 99 -14.18 -10.99 -3.57
N TRP A 100 -13.31 -11.99 -3.73
CA TRP A 100 -12.61 -12.20 -4.99
C TRP A 100 -13.56 -12.58 -6.14
N GLN A 101 -14.63 -13.28 -5.83
CA GLN A 101 -15.65 -13.64 -6.81
C GLN A 101 -16.25 -12.43 -7.56
N HIS A 102 -16.25 -11.22 -6.98
CA HIS A 102 -16.70 -10.01 -7.67
C HIS A 102 -15.77 -9.65 -8.84
N ILE A 103 -14.45 -9.85 -8.68
CA ILE A 103 -13.47 -9.67 -9.78
C ILE A 103 -13.63 -10.79 -10.83
N CYS A 104 -13.80 -12.05 -10.37
CA CYS A 104 -14.03 -13.18 -11.28
C CYS A 104 -15.27 -12.96 -12.13
N LYS A 105 -16.33 -12.39 -11.57
CA LYS A 105 -17.57 -12.13 -12.31
C LYS A 105 -17.35 -11.16 -13.47
N ILE A 106 -16.59 -10.08 -13.29
CA ILE A 106 -16.24 -9.17 -14.40
C ILE A 106 -15.56 -9.94 -15.53
N VAL A 107 -14.57 -10.78 -15.20
CA VAL A 107 -13.80 -11.52 -16.21
C VAL A 107 -14.67 -12.54 -16.97
N ASN A 108 -15.59 -13.22 -16.26
CA ASN A 108 -16.49 -14.19 -16.85
C ASN A 108 -17.52 -13.51 -17.76
N ASP A 109 -18.16 -12.43 -17.28
CA ASP A 109 -19.14 -11.69 -18.04
C ASP A 109 -18.50 -11.06 -19.31
N ASP A 110 -17.26 -10.56 -19.20
CA ASP A 110 -16.48 -10.05 -20.34
C ASP A 110 -16.09 -11.16 -21.35
N ALA A 111 -15.95 -12.40 -20.89
CA ALA A 111 -15.67 -13.54 -21.77
C ALA A 111 -16.90 -14.00 -22.56
N GLU A 112 -18.09 -13.84 -21.97
CA GLU A 112 -19.38 -14.20 -22.62
C GLU A 112 -19.88 -13.09 -23.56
N ASN A 113 -19.53 -11.83 -23.28
CA ASN A 113 -19.95 -10.68 -24.06
C ASN A 113 -18.87 -10.29 -25.09
N GLY A 114 -19.26 -10.02 -26.32
CA GLY A 114 -18.32 -9.63 -27.39
C GLY A 114 -17.59 -8.30 -27.15
N LEU A 115 -18.12 -7.43 -26.28
CA LEU A 115 -17.51 -6.17 -25.86
C LEU A 115 -17.09 -6.26 -24.39
N LYS A 116 -15.79 -6.10 -24.12
CA LYS A 116 -15.24 -6.16 -22.77
C LYS A 116 -15.40 -4.84 -22.04
N LEU A 117 -15.99 -4.87 -20.84
CA LEU A 117 -16.03 -3.73 -19.91
C LEU A 117 -14.64 -3.45 -19.32
N CYS A 118 -13.85 -4.50 -19.03
CA CYS A 118 -12.53 -4.39 -18.47
C CYS A 118 -11.46 -5.10 -19.32
N PRO A 119 -11.02 -4.53 -20.46
CA PRO A 119 -10.08 -5.19 -21.37
C PRO A 119 -8.74 -5.61 -20.75
N LYS A 120 -8.36 -4.99 -19.62
CA LYS A 120 -7.12 -5.30 -18.90
C LYS A 120 -7.22 -6.53 -18.02
N LEU A 121 -8.42 -6.97 -17.64
CA LEU A 121 -8.62 -8.18 -16.86
C LEU A 121 -8.77 -9.41 -17.77
N SER A 122 -8.24 -10.52 -17.32
CA SER A 122 -8.25 -11.81 -18.02
C SER A 122 -8.21 -12.96 -17.02
N ASN A 123 -8.31 -14.20 -17.51
CA ASN A 123 -8.20 -15.39 -16.68
C ASN A 123 -6.88 -15.47 -15.90
N GLU A 124 -5.79 -14.85 -16.40
CA GLU A 124 -4.51 -14.77 -15.65
C GLU A 124 -4.66 -14.02 -14.31
N HIS A 125 -5.60 -13.06 -14.23
CA HIS A 125 -5.87 -12.32 -13.00
C HIS A 125 -6.69 -13.14 -12.01
N THR A 126 -7.59 -13.99 -12.48
CA THR A 126 -8.54 -14.74 -11.63
C THR A 126 -8.06 -16.13 -11.26
N GLN A 127 -7.19 -16.73 -12.06
CA GLN A 127 -6.59 -18.05 -11.85
C GLN A 127 -5.09 -17.90 -11.55
N LEU A 128 -4.78 -17.51 -10.31
CA LEU A 128 -3.40 -17.19 -9.94
C LEU A 128 -2.54 -18.44 -9.84
N THR A 129 -1.47 -18.45 -10.62
CA THR A 129 -0.36 -19.41 -10.49
C THR A 129 0.68 -18.91 -9.48
N ALA A 130 1.64 -19.75 -9.10
CA ALA A 130 2.76 -19.34 -8.25
C ALA A 130 3.54 -18.14 -8.80
N TYR A 131 3.59 -18.00 -10.13
CA TYR A 131 4.22 -16.85 -10.79
C TYR A 131 3.32 -15.60 -10.77
N SER A 132 2.06 -15.72 -11.17
CA SER A 132 1.12 -14.57 -11.24
C SER A 132 0.78 -14.00 -9.85
N VAL A 133 0.84 -14.81 -8.80
CA VAL A 133 0.75 -14.35 -7.40
C VAL A 133 1.82 -13.32 -7.05
N MET A 134 3.00 -13.41 -7.66
CA MET A 134 4.12 -12.49 -7.42
C MET A 134 4.12 -11.27 -8.38
N ASN A 135 3.24 -11.23 -9.36
CA ASN A 135 3.20 -10.21 -10.39
C ASN A 135 2.47 -8.94 -9.91
N VAL A 136 3.22 -7.84 -9.76
CA VAL A 136 2.69 -6.53 -9.32
C VAL A 136 1.72 -5.93 -10.33
N ARG A 137 2.00 -6.06 -11.64
CA ARG A 137 1.15 -5.52 -12.70
C ARG A 137 -0.26 -6.13 -12.65
N LEU A 138 -0.34 -7.46 -12.48
CA LEU A 138 -1.62 -8.15 -12.34
C LEU A 138 -2.36 -7.72 -11.06
N ALA A 139 -1.64 -7.50 -9.96
CA ALA A 139 -2.24 -6.99 -8.73
C ALA A 139 -2.82 -5.59 -8.91
N ALA A 140 -2.06 -4.66 -9.50
CA ALA A 140 -2.50 -3.30 -9.75
C ALA A 140 -3.66 -3.22 -10.75
N GLN A 141 -3.68 -4.09 -11.77
CA GLN A 141 -4.80 -4.16 -12.72
C GLN A 141 -6.09 -4.67 -12.07
N ALA A 142 -6.00 -5.70 -11.23
CA ALA A 142 -7.15 -6.24 -10.50
C ALA A 142 -7.72 -5.24 -9.48
N LEU A 143 -6.85 -4.49 -8.80
CA LEU A 143 -7.20 -3.48 -7.79
C LEU A 143 -7.27 -2.06 -8.37
N SER A 144 -7.65 -1.91 -9.64
CA SER A 144 -7.65 -0.61 -10.31
C SER A 144 -8.93 0.20 -10.09
N GLU A 145 -8.84 1.51 -10.27
CA GLU A 145 -9.99 2.41 -10.35
C GLU A 145 -11.01 1.95 -11.42
N THR A 146 -10.53 1.43 -12.55
CA THR A 146 -11.40 0.87 -13.61
C THR A 146 -12.25 -0.27 -13.08
N THR A 147 -11.63 -1.21 -12.34
CA THR A 147 -12.36 -2.31 -11.68
C THR A 147 -13.39 -1.78 -10.69
N SER A 148 -13.01 -0.77 -9.88
CA SER A 148 -13.92 -0.13 -8.93
C SER A 148 -15.13 0.49 -9.63
N LYS A 149 -14.93 1.27 -10.69
CA LYS A 149 -16.01 1.91 -11.45
C LYS A 149 -16.96 0.88 -12.06
N ILE A 150 -16.42 -0.15 -12.68
CA ILE A 150 -17.22 -1.23 -13.27
C ILE A 150 -18.09 -1.90 -12.22
N LEU A 151 -17.52 -2.25 -11.05
CA LEU A 151 -18.30 -2.85 -9.96
C LEU A 151 -19.39 -1.93 -9.43
N LYS A 152 -19.16 -0.61 -9.37
CA LYS A 152 -20.15 0.37 -8.89
C LYS A 152 -21.26 0.64 -9.89
N GLU A 153 -20.96 0.66 -11.19
CA GLU A 153 -21.88 1.10 -12.23
C GLU A 153 -22.68 -0.05 -12.85
N TYR A 154 -22.08 -1.24 -12.97
CA TYR A 154 -22.67 -2.34 -13.72
C TYR A 154 -23.07 -3.55 -12.87
N TYR A 155 -22.68 -3.58 -11.57
CA TYR A 155 -22.94 -4.71 -10.68
C TYR A 155 -23.79 -4.30 -9.47
N PRO A 156 -24.46 -5.28 -8.82
CA PRO A 156 -25.32 -4.99 -7.64
C PRO A 156 -24.55 -4.36 -6.47
N PRO A 157 -25.25 -3.66 -5.56
CA PRO A 157 -24.65 -2.96 -4.42
C PRO A 157 -23.82 -3.81 -3.46
N ASP A 158 -24.01 -5.13 -3.43
CA ASP A 158 -23.20 -6.05 -2.62
C ASP A 158 -21.72 -6.10 -3.08
N THR A 159 -21.42 -5.72 -4.33
CA THR A 159 -20.05 -5.59 -4.85
C THR A 159 -19.34 -4.31 -4.41
N HIS A 160 -20.08 -3.32 -3.88
CA HIS A 160 -19.54 -1.98 -3.59
C HIS A 160 -18.45 -1.99 -2.51
N GLY A 161 -18.43 -2.97 -1.60
CA GLY A 161 -17.32 -3.15 -0.65
C GLY A 161 -16.00 -3.47 -1.35
N THR A 162 -16.05 -4.38 -2.33
CA THR A 162 -14.88 -4.71 -3.17
C THR A 162 -14.47 -3.54 -4.05
N ALA A 163 -15.44 -2.83 -4.61
CA ALA A 163 -15.19 -1.64 -5.43
C ALA A 163 -14.46 -0.54 -4.65
N GLU A 164 -14.90 -0.25 -3.42
CA GLU A 164 -14.26 0.72 -2.55
C GLU A 164 -12.82 0.32 -2.21
N PHE A 165 -12.61 -0.93 -1.85
CA PHE A 165 -11.27 -1.46 -1.57
C PHE A 165 -10.33 -1.30 -2.78
N CYS A 166 -10.80 -1.59 -3.99
CA CYS A 166 -10.01 -1.39 -5.21
C CYS A 166 -9.64 0.08 -5.40
N LEU A 167 -10.60 1.01 -5.23
CA LEU A 167 -10.35 2.44 -5.37
C LEU A 167 -9.32 2.96 -4.35
N GLN A 168 -9.45 2.56 -3.09
CA GLN A 168 -8.53 2.96 -2.02
C GLN A 168 -7.10 2.51 -2.32
N LEU A 169 -6.92 1.28 -2.83
CA LEU A 169 -5.59 0.76 -3.15
C LEU A 169 -5.02 1.31 -4.46
N ASP A 170 -5.85 1.57 -5.49
CA ASP A 170 -5.38 2.23 -6.71
C ASP A 170 -4.85 3.64 -6.41
N THR A 171 -5.63 4.42 -5.65
CA THR A 171 -5.26 5.79 -5.26
C THR A 171 -3.99 5.80 -4.38
N PHE A 172 -3.90 4.87 -3.42
CA PHE A 172 -2.69 4.68 -2.61
C PHE A 172 -1.48 4.35 -3.50
N PHE A 173 -1.62 3.42 -4.44
CA PHE A 173 -0.53 3.01 -5.32
C PHE A 173 -0.05 4.16 -6.21
N ASP A 174 -0.97 4.92 -6.80
CA ASP A 174 -0.62 6.08 -7.61
C ASP A 174 0.11 7.16 -6.81
N ALA A 175 -0.38 7.49 -5.62
CA ALA A 175 0.25 8.48 -4.74
C ALA A 175 1.70 8.09 -4.38
N LEU A 176 2.00 6.79 -4.28
CA LEU A 176 3.33 6.29 -3.90
C LEU A 176 4.18 5.78 -5.07
N ASN A 177 3.71 5.90 -6.32
CA ASN A 177 4.40 5.36 -7.49
C ASN A 177 4.63 6.40 -8.58
N VAL A 178 4.83 7.66 -8.21
CA VAL A 178 5.18 8.74 -9.13
C VAL A 178 6.62 8.56 -9.60
N ARG A 179 6.82 8.27 -10.90
CA ARG A 179 8.11 7.83 -11.48
C ARG A 179 8.91 8.93 -12.17
N SER A 180 8.21 9.85 -12.81
CA SER A 180 8.85 10.91 -13.59
C SER A 180 8.04 12.20 -13.60
N ARG A 181 8.68 13.30 -14.04
CA ARG A 181 8.03 14.61 -14.14
C ARG A 181 6.89 14.65 -15.17
N ARG A 182 6.94 13.83 -16.20
CA ARG A 182 6.01 13.83 -17.32
C ARG A 182 5.02 12.67 -17.31
N GLU A 183 5.08 11.80 -16.31
CA GLU A 183 4.24 10.59 -16.28
C GLU A 183 2.74 10.94 -16.28
N ALA A 184 2.35 11.97 -15.54
CA ALA A 184 0.99 12.47 -15.49
C ALA A 184 0.46 12.91 -16.86
N GLU A 185 1.29 13.57 -17.65
CA GLU A 185 0.95 14.02 -19.01
C GLU A 185 0.74 12.83 -19.95
N PHE A 186 1.69 11.87 -19.97
CA PHE A 186 1.61 10.69 -20.81
C PHE A 186 0.43 9.78 -20.49
N LYS A 187 0.17 9.59 -19.18
CA LYS A 187 -0.91 8.72 -18.70
C LYS A 187 -2.24 9.45 -18.54
N ARG A 188 -2.28 10.77 -18.71
CA ARG A 188 -3.44 11.64 -18.49
C ARG A 188 -4.06 11.40 -17.09
N LYS A 189 -3.20 11.28 -16.07
CA LYS A 189 -3.58 10.98 -14.69
C LYS A 189 -2.88 11.95 -13.74
N ASP A 190 -3.60 12.96 -13.25
CA ASP A 190 -3.06 14.02 -12.39
C ASP A 190 -2.47 13.49 -11.08
N ALA A 191 -2.96 12.38 -10.57
CA ALA A 191 -2.42 11.70 -9.39
C ALA A 191 -0.93 11.32 -9.53
N LEU A 192 -0.39 11.27 -10.75
CA LEU A 192 1.02 10.93 -11.02
C LEU A 192 1.92 12.16 -11.23
N LYS A 193 1.45 13.36 -10.90
CA LYS A 193 2.30 14.56 -10.88
C LYS A 193 3.34 14.47 -9.76
N PRO A 194 4.56 15.02 -9.97
CA PRO A 194 5.52 15.17 -8.87
C PRO A 194 4.93 15.94 -7.70
N TYR A 195 5.34 15.60 -6.49
CA TYR A 195 5.00 16.39 -5.31
C TYR A 195 5.85 17.65 -5.29
N THR A 196 5.23 18.83 -5.24
CA THR A 196 5.90 20.13 -5.23
C THR A 196 5.46 21.03 -4.07
N SER A 197 4.43 20.62 -3.31
CA SER A 197 3.90 21.36 -2.16
C SER A 197 3.77 20.45 -0.95
N ILE A 198 4.00 21.02 0.24
CA ILE A 198 3.72 20.35 1.53
C ILE A 198 2.21 20.19 1.79
N ASP A 199 1.38 20.99 1.11
CA ASP A 199 -0.08 20.99 1.20
C ASP A 199 -0.74 20.22 0.05
N ASP A 200 0.01 19.31 -0.61
CA ASP A 200 -0.50 18.48 -1.70
C ASP A 200 -1.71 17.65 -1.23
N GLU A 201 -2.80 17.71 -2.01
CA GLU A 201 -4.07 17.04 -1.69
C GLU A 201 -3.92 15.52 -1.51
N ARG A 202 -2.96 14.89 -2.19
CA ARG A 202 -2.68 13.45 -2.06
C ARG A 202 -2.11 13.10 -0.68
N LEU A 203 -1.31 14.00 -0.07
CA LEU A 203 -0.82 13.81 1.30
C LEU A 203 -1.97 13.94 2.30
N GLN A 204 -2.87 14.89 2.09
CA GLN A 204 -4.07 15.05 2.91
C GLN A 204 -5.02 13.85 2.74
N TRP A 205 -5.18 13.34 1.52
CA TRP A 205 -5.98 12.15 1.25
C TRP A 205 -5.41 10.91 1.96
N LEU A 206 -4.10 10.71 1.90
CA LEU A 206 -3.43 9.61 2.63
C LEU A 206 -3.72 9.68 4.14
N GLU A 207 -3.65 10.88 4.73
CA GLU A 207 -3.83 11.10 6.16
C GLU A 207 -5.31 10.97 6.58
N ASN A 208 -6.21 11.71 5.90
CA ASN A 208 -7.59 11.91 6.33
C ASN A 208 -8.59 10.92 5.71
N THR A 209 -8.21 10.23 4.63
CA THR A 209 -9.09 9.30 3.93
C THR A 209 -8.56 7.88 4.00
N PHE A 210 -7.35 7.62 3.50
CA PHE A 210 -6.82 6.27 3.41
C PHE A 210 -6.52 5.64 4.77
N LEU A 211 -5.78 6.32 5.63
CA LEU A 211 -5.49 5.81 6.98
C LEU A 211 -6.77 5.67 7.80
N LYS A 212 -7.68 6.65 7.69
CA LYS A 212 -8.98 6.59 8.34
C LYS A 212 -9.84 5.44 7.83
N TYR A 213 -9.86 5.17 6.52
CA TYR A 213 -10.56 4.02 5.95
C TYR A 213 -10.09 2.69 6.58
N LEU A 214 -8.79 2.52 6.76
CA LEU A 214 -8.25 1.32 7.40
C LEU A 214 -8.64 1.20 8.89
N GLU A 215 -8.66 2.33 9.61
CA GLU A 215 -9.05 2.38 11.02
C GLU A 215 -10.57 2.13 11.20
N ASP A 216 -11.38 2.79 10.40
CA ASP A 216 -12.85 2.64 10.42
C ASP A 216 -13.23 1.20 10.05
N TRP A 217 -12.56 0.60 9.06
CA TRP A 217 -12.76 -0.81 8.72
C TRP A 217 -12.45 -1.73 9.91
N LYS A 218 -11.31 -1.53 10.56
CA LYS A 218 -10.95 -2.33 11.75
C LYS A 218 -11.96 -2.16 12.88
N LYS A 219 -12.45 -0.93 13.08
CA LYS A 219 -13.49 -0.63 14.05
C LYS A 219 -14.82 -1.32 13.71
N SER A 220 -15.26 -1.26 12.45
CA SER A 220 -16.49 -1.89 11.99
C SER A 220 -16.51 -3.40 12.29
N ILE A 221 -15.36 -4.08 12.18
CA ILE A 221 -15.23 -5.50 12.52
C ILE A 221 -15.40 -5.74 14.02
N VAL A 222 -14.86 -4.87 14.87
CA VAL A 222 -15.04 -4.96 16.32
C VAL A 222 -16.51 -4.75 16.70
N ASP A 223 -17.15 -3.79 16.05
CA ASP A 223 -18.54 -3.40 16.32
C ASP A 223 -19.56 -4.31 15.61
N ARG A 224 -19.12 -5.24 14.75
CA ARG A 224 -20.00 -6.16 14.02
C ARG A 224 -20.82 -7.00 14.98
N PRO A 225 -22.18 -6.94 14.90
CA PRO A 225 -23.06 -7.75 15.74
C PRO A 225 -22.94 -9.23 15.39
N GLY A 226 -23.10 -10.09 16.41
CA GLY A 226 -23.02 -11.55 16.31
C GLY A 226 -21.84 -12.14 17.09
N GLU A 227 -21.88 -13.45 17.28
CA GLU A 227 -20.82 -14.19 17.96
C GLU A 227 -19.75 -14.60 16.96
N PHE A 228 -18.58 -13.96 17.06
CA PHE A 228 -17.42 -14.25 16.24
C PHE A 228 -16.19 -14.48 17.12
N SER A 229 -15.47 -15.57 16.87
CA SER A 229 -14.19 -15.80 17.53
C SER A 229 -13.16 -14.71 17.12
N LYS A 230 -12.10 -14.55 17.90
CA LYS A 230 -10.99 -13.66 17.57
C LYS A 230 -10.40 -14.00 16.19
N THR A 231 -10.30 -15.29 15.88
CA THR A 231 -9.81 -15.78 14.58
C THR A 231 -10.76 -15.38 13.44
N ASP A 232 -12.07 -15.49 13.64
CA ASP A 232 -13.03 -15.10 12.59
C ASP A 232 -12.98 -13.59 12.33
N ARG A 233 -12.88 -12.78 13.37
CA ARG A 233 -12.69 -11.32 13.19
C ARG A 233 -11.38 -10.99 12.46
N GLN A 234 -10.29 -11.72 12.70
CA GLN A 234 -9.03 -11.56 11.96
C GLN A 234 -9.17 -11.91 10.47
N LYS A 235 -10.02 -12.86 10.12
CA LYS A 235 -10.31 -13.22 8.72
C LYS A 235 -11.11 -12.15 7.97
N MET A 236 -11.81 -11.27 8.67
CA MET A 236 -12.61 -10.18 8.10
C MET A 236 -11.77 -8.99 7.64
N PHE A 237 -10.48 -8.97 7.97
CA PHE A 237 -9.57 -7.88 7.70
C PHE A 237 -8.37 -8.30 6.85
N LEU A 238 -7.52 -7.36 6.49
CA LEU A 238 -6.20 -7.61 5.90
C LEU A 238 -5.32 -8.45 6.84
N SER A 239 -4.28 -9.07 6.30
CA SER A 239 -3.25 -9.65 7.16
C SER A 239 -2.60 -8.54 8.00
N LEU A 240 -2.21 -8.87 9.25
CA LEU A 240 -1.53 -7.90 10.12
C LEU A 240 -0.30 -7.28 9.44
N GLN A 241 0.43 -8.09 8.70
CA GLN A 241 1.59 -7.68 7.93
C GLN A 241 1.25 -6.63 6.86
N THR A 242 0.21 -6.87 6.06
CA THR A 242 -0.24 -5.93 5.03
C THR A 242 -0.75 -4.63 5.66
N TYR A 243 -1.55 -4.73 6.72
CA TYR A 243 -2.09 -3.57 7.42
C TYR A 243 -1.00 -2.69 8.03
N GLU A 244 -0.06 -3.28 8.80
CA GLU A 244 1.07 -2.55 9.38
C GLU A 244 1.93 -1.89 8.29
N GLY A 245 2.18 -2.60 7.18
CA GLY A 245 2.95 -2.07 6.07
C GLY A 245 2.28 -0.88 5.38
N LEU A 246 0.96 -0.96 5.12
CA LEU A 246 0.20 0.15 4.54
C LEU A 246 0.22 1.39 5.45
N GLN A 247 -0.02 1.22 6.76
CA GLN A 247 0.04 2.32 7.72
C GLN A 247 1.44 2.93 7.82
N MET A 248 2.47 2.11 7.93
CA MET A 248 3.86 2.56 8.04
C MET A 248 4.23 3.39 6.80
N THR A 249 3.99 2.86 5.61
CA THR A 249 4.36 3.51 4.36
C THR A 249 3.57 4.80 4.11
N ALA A 250 2.26 4.84 4.41
CA ALA A 250 1.46 6.06 4.31
C ALA A 250 1.97 7.17 5.24
N ASN A 251 2.22 6.86 6.53
CA ASN A 251 2.76 7.85 7.47
C ASN A 251 4.16 8.32 7.05
N SER A 252 5.02 7.41 6.59
CA SER A 252 6.38 7.74 6.15
C SER A 252 6.39 8.66 4.93
N VAL A 253 5.58 8.38 3.90
CA VAL A 253 5.54 9.21 2.69
C VAL A 253 5.00 10.61 2.99
N ILE A 254 3.99 10.73 3.86
CA ILE A 254 3.45 12.04 4.27
C ILE A 254 4.55 12.88 4.90
N GLU A 255 5.23 12.34 5.90
CA GLU A 255 6.24 13.12 6.64
C GLU A 255 7.51 13.37 5.85
N VAL A 256 8.07 12.36 5.16
CA VAL A 256 9.32 12.54 4.41
C VAL A 256 9.14 13.49 3.23
N THR A 257 7.99 13.45 2.55
CA THR A 257 7.71 14.37 1.44
C THR A 257 7.62 15.82 1.96
N LYS A 258 6.88 16.04 3.06
CA LYS A 258 6.81 17.35 3.71
C LYS A 258 8.20 17.81 4.18
N PHE A 259 9.00 16.94 4.76
CA PHE A 259 10.35 17.24 5.22
C PHE A 259 11.27 17.66 4.06
N LEU A 260 11.32 16.90 2.97
CA LEU A 260 12.18 17.19 1.82
C LEU A 260 11.83 18.50 1.13
N LEU A 261 10.55 18.81 1.03
CA LEU A 261 10.06 20.05 0.42
C LEU A 261 10.22 21.25 1.35
N SER A 262 9.88 21.13 2.65
CA SER A 262 9.94 22.25 3.60
C SER A 262 11.36 22.73 3.89
N LYS A 263 12.33 21.83 3.87
CA LYS A 263 13.76 22.17 4.08
C LYS A 263 14.45 22.70 2.82
N GLY A 264 13.73 22.79 1.69
CA GLY A 264 14.31 23.17 0.41
C GLY A 264 15.37 22.19 -0.12
N MET A 265 15.40 20.97 0.44
CA MET A 265 16.34 19.92 -0.01
C MET A 265 16.02 19.45 -1.42
N MET A 266 14.74 19.44 -1.77
CA MET A 266 14.23 19.02 -3.09
C MET A 266 13.21 20.01 -3.62
N ALA A 267 13.31 20.34 -4.91
CA ALA A 267 12.29 21.15 -5.60
C ALA A 267 11.01 20.36 -5.89
N PHE A 268 11.11 19.04 -5.93
CA PHE A 268 10.00 18.11 -6.11
C PHE A 268 10.39 16.72 -5.59
N VAL A 269 9.39 15.90 -5.26
CA VAL A 269 9.57 14.51 -4.82
C VAL A 269 8.89 13.56 -5.79
N LEU A 270 9.60 12.48 -6.15
CA LEU A 270 9.09 11.34 -6.93
C LEU A 270 9.01 10.14 -5.99
N THR A 271 7.82 9.75 -5.59
CA THR A 271 7.60 8.76 -4.53
C THR A 271 8.00 7.33 -4.92
N ASN A 272 8.08 7.01 -6.21
CA ASN A 272 8.64 5.74 -6.68
C ASN A 272 10.10 5.51 -6.23
N ARG A 273 10.81 6.57 -5.83
CA ARG A 273 12.17 6.44 -5.28
C ARG A 273 12.20 5.83 -3.87
N PHE A 274 11.05 5.68 -3.24
CA PHE A 274 10.88 5.06 -1.93
C PHE A 274 10.41 3.59 -2.04
N ASN A 275 10.89 2.85 -3.05
CA ASN A 275 10.64 1.42 -3.23
C ASN A 275 11.93 0.65 -3.52
N GLN A 276 11.83 -0.66 -3.70
CA GLN A 276 12.98 -1.54 -3.96
C GLN A 276 13.31 -1.72 -5.45
N ASP A 277 12.52 -1.15 -6.38
CA ASP A 277 12.69 -1.35 -7.84
C ASP A 277 14.13 -1.09 -8.29
N VAL A 278 14.78 -0.02 -7.80
CA VAL A 278 16.16 0.34 -8.18
C VAL A 278 17.17 -0.74 -7.78
N VAL A 279 16.98 -1.35 -6.61
CA VAL A 279 17.86 -2.41 -6.10
C VAL A 279 17.58 -3.72 -6.85
N GLU A 280 16.31 -4.03 -7.10
CA GLU A 280 15.92 -5.22 -7.87
C GLU A 280 16.42 -5.15 -9.31
N GLU A 281 16.32 -3.99 -9.97
CA GLU A 281 16.89 -3.77 -11.31
C GLU A 281 18.41 -3.92 -11.33
N TYR A 282 19.10 -3.48 -10.31
CA TYR A 282 20.57 -3.60 -10.21
C TYR A 282 21.02 -5.06 -10.08
N PHE A 283 20.35 -5.85 -9.23
CA PHE A 283 20.68 -7.27 -9.02
C PHE A 283 20.03 -8.22 -10.05
N GLY A 284 19.02 -7.77 -10.78
CA GLY A 284 18.35 -8.54 -11.83
C GLY A 284 19.03 -8.46 -13.20
N ARG A 285 20.11 -7.66 -13.30
CA ARG A 285 20.99 -7.57 -14.48
C ARG A 285 22.17 -8.53 -14.35
#